data_d8253cdfb12fced3578bb2aa78f38571
#
_entry.id   d8253cdfb12fced3578bb2aa78f38571
#
_cell.length_a   1.000
_cell.length_b   1.000
_cell.length_c   1.000
_cell.angle_alpha   90.00
_cell.angle_beta   90.00
_cell.angle_gamma   90.00
#
_symmetry.space_group_name_H-M   'P 1'
#
loop_
_entity.id
_entity.type
_entity.pdbx_description
1 polymer ?
#
loop_
_entity_poly.entity_id
_entity_poly.type
_entity_poly.pdbx_seq_one_letter_code
_entity_poly.pdbx_strand_id
1 'polypeptide(L)'
;RSAGGSAYPATHETIDKHQHYVYQEGKVVFKYAVSYMADASAEIMQRNGLTNEDVDWFVPHQANLRIIDAAAKRMELPIEKVMINIEKYGNTSAGTIPICLWEWEDKLKKGDNIILAAFGAGFTWGSIYLKWGYDGKKA
;
A
#
# COMPACT_ATOMS: atom_id res chain seq x y z
N ARG A 1 19.50 -4.94 10.52
CA ARG A 1 19.18 -6.29 9.99
C ARG A 1 18.81 -7.19 11.16
N SER A 2 17.69 -7.94 11.05
CA SER A 2 17.36 -8.97 12.03
C SER A 2 18.15 -10.24 11.71
N ALA A 3 18.68 -10.91 12.76
CA ALA A 3 19.31 -12.23 12.62
C ALA A 3 18.22 -13.29 12.40
N GLY A 4 18.54 -14.39 11.72
CA GLY A 4 17.65 -15.52 11.50
C GLY A 4 17.43 -15.90 10.04
N GLY A 5 17.95 -15.11 9.08
CA GLY A 5 17.92 -15.45 7.67
C GLY A 5 19.20 -16.19 7.22
N SER A 6 19.18 -16.73 6.00
CA SER A 6 20.31 -17.50 5.45
C SER A 6 21.60 -16.68 5.34
N ALA A 7 21.50 -15.37 5.03
CA ALA A 7 22.65 -14.48 4.93
C ALA A 7 23.21 -14.01 6.30
N TYR A 8 22.41 -14.14 7.35
CA TYR A 8 22.78 -13.78 8.72
C TYR A 8 22.07 -14.73 9.70
N PRO A 9 22.53 -15.97 9.83
CA PRO A 9 21.87 -16.99 10.64
C PRO A 9 21.86 -16.62 12.14
N ALA A 10 20.89 -17.14 12.86
CA ALA A 10 20.82 -16.99 14.30
C ALA A 10 21.97 -17.74 14.98
N THR A 11 22.54 -17.13 16.00
CA THR A 11 23.57 -17.72 16.89
C THR A 11 23.10 -17.53 18.34
N HIS A 12 23.74 -18.22 19.29
CA HIS A 12 23.46 -18.00 20.71
C HIS A 12 23.58 -16.52 21.08
N GLU A 13 24.66 -15.86 20.62
CA GLU A 13 24.87 -14.43 20.87
C GLU A 13 23.74 -13.54 20.30
N THR A 14 23.27 -13.80 19.09
CA THR A 14 22.20 -13.00 18.49
C THR A 14 20.84 -13.25 19.13
N ILE A 15 20.62 -14.45 19.69
CA ILE A 15 19.43 -14.78 20.47
C ILE A 15 19.44 -14.05 21.79
N ASP A 16 20.55 -14.12 22.54
CA ASP A 16 20.73 -13.45 23.83
C ASP A 16 20.56 -11.93 23.71
N LYS A 17 21.04 -11.35 22.59
CA LYS A 17 20.90 -9.92 22.27
C LYS A 17 19.55 -9.57 21.60
N HIS A 18 18.61 -10.49 21.49
CA HIS A 18 17.31 -10.31 20.84
C HIS A 18 17.36 -9.78 19.39
N GLN A 19 18.47 -10.00 18.68
CA GLN A 19 18.67 -9.50 17.32
C GLN A 19 17.84 -10.21 16.26
N HIS A 20 17.18 -11.31 16.61
CA HIS A 20 16.21 -12.03 15.79
C HIS A 20 14.81 -11.40 15.83
N TYR A 21 14.58 -10.42 16.71
CA TYR A 21 13.31 -9.70 16.74
C TYR A 21 13.20 -8.74 15.56
N VAL A 22 11.98 -8.55 15.08
CA VAL A 22 11.69 -7.54 14.05
C VAL A 22 11.89 -6.16 14.67
N TYR A 23 12.77 -5.39 14.07
CA TYR A 23 13.01 -3.99 14.42
C TYR A 23 12.55 -3.08 13.29
N GLN A 24 11.80 -2.03 13.63
CA GLN A 24 11.32 -1.04 12.68
C GLN A 24 11.45 0.36 13.25
N GLU A 25 12.12 1.23 12.51
CA GLU A 25 12.22 2.65 12.83
C GLU A 25 11.02 3.40 12.24
N GLY A 26 9.93 3.49 13.01
CA GLY A 26 8.63 3.95 12.54
C GLY A 26 8.63 5.32 11.87
N LYS A 27 9.44 6.29 12.35
CA LYS A 27 9.53 7.63 11.74
C LYS A 27 10.16 7.58 10.34
N VAL A 28 11.21 6.77 10.18
CA VAL A 28 11.91 6.58 8.90
C VAL A 28 10.97 5.87 7.91
N VAL A 29 10.34 4.78 8.34
CA VAL A 29 9.36 4.04 7.53
C VAL A 29 8.22 4.94 7.08
N PHE A 30 7.64 5.72 8.01
CA PHE A 30 6.55 6.66 7.67
C PHE A 30 6.95 7.63 6.56
N LYS A 31 8.11 8.30 6.72
CA LYS A 31 8.60 9.27 5.73
C LYS A 31 8.74 8.67 4.34
N TYR A 32 9.40 7.53 4.25
CA TYR A 32 9.65 6.88 2.96
C TYR A 32 8.38 6.24 2.37
N ALA A 33 7.53 5.63 3.20
CA ALA A 33 6.29 5.04 2.73
C ALA A 33 5.38 6.09 2.06
N VAL A 34 5.18 7.24 2.71
CA VAL A 34 4.37 8.33 2.15
C VAL A 34 4.95 8.84 0.84
N SER A 35 6.26 9.14 0.82
CA SER A 35 6.90 9.70 -0.37
C SER A 35 6.90 8.72 -1.53
N TYR A 36 7.38 7.51 -1.32
CA TYR A 36 7.57 6.55 -2.41
C TYR A 36 6.26 5.97 -2.95
N MET A 37 5.24 5.80 -2.10
CA MET A 37 3.92 5.40 -2.60
C MET A 37 3.30 6.48 -3.48
N ALA A 38 3.37 7.74 -3.05
CA ALA A 38 2.84 8.86 -3.83
C ALA A 38 3.64 9.09 -5.12
N ASP A 39 4.97 9.06 -5.05
CA ASP A 39 5.84 9.26 -6.21
C ASP A 39 5.65 8.15 -7.25
N ALA A 40 5.58 6.88 -6.82
CA ALA A 40 5.30 5.75 -7.72
C ALA A 40 3.90 5.84 -8.34
N SER A 41 2.91 6.30 -7.57
CA SER A 41 1.56 6.51 -8.08
C SER A 41 1.50 7.64 -9.11
N ALA A 42 2.19 8.76 -8.86
CA ALA A 42 2.28 9.85 -9.81
C ALA A 42 2.99 9.42 -11.10
N GLU A 43 4.06 8.63 -10.98
CA GLU A 43 4.79 8.10 -12.13
C GLU A 43 3.90 7.21 -13.01
N ILE A 44 3.17 6.24 -12.42
CA ILE A 44 2.31 5.34 -13.20
C ILE A 44 1.13 6.09 -13.83
N MET A 45 0.58 7.11 -13.15
CA MET A 45 -0.45 7.98 -13.71
C MET A 45 0.09 8.74 -14.92
N GLN A 46 1.25 9.38 -14.80
CA GLN A 46 1.88 10.11 -15.88
C GLN A 46 2.16 9.22 -17.11
N ARG A 47 2.67 8.00 -16.89
CA ARG A 47 2.93 7.01 -17.95
C ARG A 47 1.67 6.63 -18.73
N ASN A 48 0.50 6.75 -18.11
CA ASN A 48 -0.78 6.39 -18.70
C ASN A 48 -1.63 7.62 -19.10
N GLY A 49 -1.06 8.83 -19.02
CA GLY A 49 -1.75 10.07 -19.39
C GLY A 49 -2.91 10.43 -18.47
N LEU A 50 -2.85 9.99 -17.21
CA LEU A 50 -3.87 10.24 -16.19
C LEU A 50 -3.49 11.45 -15.34
N THR A 51 -4.50 12.23 -14.97
CA THR A 51 -4.46 13.26 -13.93
C THR A 51 -5.09 12.73 -12.64
N ASN A 52 -5.03 13.50 -11.55
CA ASN A 52 -5.69 13.13 -10.29
C ASN A 52 -7.21 13.05 -10.45
N GLU A 53 -7.79 13.84 -11.36
CA GLU A 53 -9.22 13.85 -11.65
C GLU A 53 -9.69 12.56 -12.31
N ASP A 54 -8.83 11.95 -13.14
CA ASP A 54 -9.11 10.71 -13.86
C ASP A 54 -9.08 9.46 -12.95
N VAL A 55 -8.51 9.55 -11.75
CA VAL A 55 -8.46 8.44 -10.80
C VAL A 55 -9.80 8.30 -10.10
N ASP A 56 -10.44 7.16 -10.27
CA ASP A 56 -11.69 6.82 -9.58
C ASP A 56 -11.41 6.25 -8.20
N TRP A 57 -10.40 5.38 -8.07
CA TRP A 57 -10.04 4.73 -6.81
C TRP A 57 -8.54 4.65 -6.59
N PHE A 58 -8.14 4.93 -5.35
CA PHE A 58 -6.81 4.67 -4.83
C PHE A 58 -6.85 3.54 -3.81
N VAL A 59 -6.07 2.49 -4.02
CA VAL A 59 -6.01 1.30 -3.17
C VAL A 59 -4.60 1.14 -2.61
N PRO A 60 -4.28 1.85 -1.53
CA PRO A 60 -2.99 1.72 -0.87
C PRO A 60 -2.91 0.45 -0.04
N HIS A 61 -1.71 -0.09 0.10
CA HIS A 61 -1.42 -1.09 1.12
C HIS A 61 -1.86 -0.61 2.51
N GLN A 62 -2.64 -1.42 3.22
CA GLN A 62 -3.22 -1.08 4.52
C GLN A 62 -2.21 -1.29 5.66
N ALA A 63 -1.12 -0.53 5.64
CA ALA A 63 -0.07 -0.61 6.66
C ALA A 63 -0.38 0.20 7.92
N ASN A 64 -0.87 1.42 7.74
CA ASN A 64 -1.15 2.39 8.79
C ASN A 64 -2.03 3.50 8.24
N LEU A 65 -3.12 3.85 8.91
CA LEU A 65 -4.07 4.87 8.46
C LEU A 65 -3.39 6.22 8.20
N ARG A 66 -2.45 6.63 9.05
CA ARG A 66 -1.71 7.89 8.87
C ARG A 66 -0.85 7.92 7.60
N ILE A 67 -0.31 6.76 7.19
CA ILE A 67 0.43 6.65 5.92
C ILE A 67 -0.54 6.79 4.75
N ILE A 68 -1.70 6.13 4.82
CA ILE A 68 -2.74 6.18 3.79
C ILE A 68 -3.21 7.62 3.58
N ASP A 69 -3.59 8.31 4.66
CA ASP A 69 -4.04 9.72 4.61
C ASP A 69 -2.97 10.65 4.04
N ALA A 70 -1.72 10.47 4.48
CA ALA A 70 -0.63 11.31 4.01
C ALA A 70 -0.29 11.07 2.54
N ALA A 71 -0.35 9.81 2.07
CA ALA A 71 -0.15 9.47 0.66
C ALA A 71 -1.28 10.04 -0.22
N ALA A 72 -2.55 9.88 0.19
CA ALA A 72 -3.70 10.43 -0.52
C ALA A 72 -3.62 11.97 -0.64
N LYS A 73 -3.27 12.66 0.45
CA LYS A 73 -3.06 14.11 0.45
C LYS A 73 -1.94 14.55 -0.49
N ARG A 74 -0.82 13.81 -0.51
CA ARG A 74 0.30 14.11 -1.41
C ARG A 74 -0.05 13.88 -2.87
N MET A 75 -0.96 12.95 -3.15
CA MET A 75 -1.52 12.70 -4.48
C MET A 75 -2.69 13.64 -4.83
N GLU A 76 -3.05 14.55 -3.93
CA GLU A 76 -4.20 15.47 -4.07
C GLU A 76 -5.53 14.73 -4.36
N LEU A 77 -5.65 13.51 -3.82
CA LEU A 77 -6.87 12.71 -3.94
C LEU A 77 -7.79 12.93 -2.74
N PRO A 78 -9.09 13.13 -2.96
CA PRO A 78 -10.07 13.19 -1.88
C PRO A 78 -10.19 11.82 -1.21
N ILE A 79 -10.43 11.81 0.09
CA ILE A 79 -10.45 10.57 0.90
C ILE A 79 -11.57 9.61 0.47
N GLU A 80 -12.62 10.11 -0.13
CA GLU A 80 -13.76 9.33 -0.65
C GLU A 80 -13.37 8.43 -1.81
N LYS A 81 -12.27 8.74 -2.50
CA LYS A 81 -11.68 7.91 -3.56
C LYS A 81 -10.67 6.88 -3.03
N VAL A 82 -10.41 6.85 -1.73
CA VAL A 82 -9.42 5.96 -1.11
C VAL A 82 -10.10 4.78 -0.46
N MET A 83 -9.73 3.57 -0.84
CA MET A 83 -10.22 2.36 -0.17
C MET A 83 -9.47 2.16 1.14
N ILE A 84 -10.21 2.16 2.25
CA ILE A 84 -9.65 2.04 3.60
C ILE A 84 -10.44 0.99 4.38
N ASN A 85 -9.76 -0.07 4.80
CA ASN A 85 -10.36 -1.12 5.63
C ASN A 85 -9.41 -1.66 6.72
N ILE A 86 -8.33 -0.93 6.98
CA ILE A 86 -7.35 -1.29 8.01
C ILE A 86 -7.97 -1.42 9.40
N GLU A 87 -9.01 -0.65 9.70
CA GLU A 87 -9.71 -0.71 10.99
C GLU A 87 -10.42 -2.06 11.20
N LYS A 88 -10.83 -2.69 10.10
CA LYS A 88 -11.57 -3.95 10.10
C LYS A 88 -10.65 -5.18 10.06
N TYR A 89 -9.61 -5.12 9.23
CA TYR A 89 -8.75 -6.28 8.95
C TYR A 89 -7.30 -6.13 9.44
N GLY A 90 -6.89 -4.92 9.82
CA GLY A 90 -5.51 -4.64 10.15
C GLY A 90 -4.57 -4.75 8.95
N ASN A 91 -3.27 -4.89 9.25
CA ASN A 91 -2.25 -5.10 8.22
C ASN A 91 -2.13 -6.60 7.90
N THR A 92 -2.80 -7.04 6.86
CA THR A 92 -2.75 -8.44 6.35
C THR A 92 -1.63 -8.66 5.32
N SER A 93 -0.56 -7.85 5.39
CA SER A 93 0.59 -7.94 4.46
C SER A 93 0.16 -7.84 2.99
N ALA A 94 0.53 -8.81 2.14
CA ALA A 94 0.15 -8.81 0.73
C ALA A 94 -1.37 -8.92 0.48
N GLY A 95 -2.14 -9.39 1.45
CA GLY A 95 -3.59 -9.52 1.38
C GLY A 95 -4.36 -8.20 1.45
N THR A 96 -3.74 -7.09 1.88
CA THR A 96 -4.45 -5.83 2.13
C THR A 96 -5.11 -5.26 0.88
N ILE A 97 -4.42 -5.22 -0.25
CA ILE A 97 -4.95 -4.69 -1.51
C ILE A 97 -6.08 -5.57 -2.07
N PRO A 98 -5.91 -6.90 -2.24
CA PRO A 98 -7.00 -7.73 -2.73
C PRO A 98 -8.23 -7.77 -1.82
N ILE A 99 -8.07 -7.66 -0.50
CA ILE A 99 -9.20 -7.55 0.43
C ILE A 99 -9.95 -6.22 0.23
N CYS A 100 -9.25 -5.10 -0.02
CA CYS A 100 -9.89 -3.85 -0.38
C CYS A 100 -10.70 -3.98 -1.67
N LEU A 101 -10.11 -4.52 -2.73
CA LEU A 101 -10.79 -4.72 -4.02
C LEU A 101 -12.03 -5.61 -3.88
N TRP A 102 -11.93 -6.69 -3.12
CA TRP A 102 -13.07 -7.56 -2.83
C TRP A 102 -14.19 -6.84 -2.06
N GLU A 103 -13.84 -6.06 -1.04
CA GLU A 103 -14.84 -5.36 -0.21
C GLU A 103 -15.52 -4.19 -0.94
N TRP A 104 -14.85 -3.57 -1.89
CA TRP A 104 -15.38 -2.49 -2.72
C TRP A 104 -15.96 -2.95 -4.06
N GLU A 105 -15.95 -4.25 -4.37
CA GLU A 105 -16.33 -4.78 -5.68
C GLU A 105 -17.71 -4.31 -6.13
N ASP A 106 -18.68 -4.22 -5.23
CA ASP A 106 -20.04 -3.76 -5.52
C ASP A 106 -20.14 -2.29 -5.94
N LYS A 107 -19.13 -1.49 -5.62
CA LYS A 107 -19.02 -0.06 -5.96
C LYS A 107 -18.25 0.19 -7.23
N LEU A 108 -17.46 -0.79 -7.67
CA LEU A 108 -16.61 -0.67 -8.85
C LEU A 108 -17.44 -0.76 -10.13
N LYS A 109 -17.08 0.08 -11.10
CA LYS A 109 -17.74 0.14 -12.41
C LYS A 109 -16.76 -0.19 -13.52
N LYS A 110 -17.27 -0.78 -14.58
CA LYS A 110 -16.48 -1.00 -15.79
C LYS A 110 -15.90 0.32 -16.30
N GLY A 111 -14.58 0.35 -16.44
CA GLY A 111 -13.85 1.51 -16.90
C GLY A 111 -13.21 2.34 -15.81
N ASP A 112 -13.50 2.09 -14.51
CA ASP A 112 -12.88 2.78 -13.40
C ASP A 112 -11.35 2.69 -13.48
N ASN A 113 -10.68 3.82 -13.29
CA ASN A 113 -9.23 3.94 -13.22
C ASN A 113 -8.79 3.76 -11.77
N ILE A 114 -8.11 2.66 -11.48
CA ILE A 114 -7.71 2.28 -10.13
C ILE A 114 -6.19 2.35 -10.03
N ILE A 115 -5.67 3.05 -9.03
CA ILE A 115 -4.25 3.06 -8.70
C ILE A 115 -4.04 2.22 -7.44
N LEU A 116 -3.25 1.16 -7.57
CA LEU A 116 -2.78 0.34 -6.45
C LEU A 116 -1.39 0.83 -6.08
N ALA A 117 -1.09 0.95 -4.78
CA ALA A 117 0.24 1.32 -4.33
C ALA A 117 0.62 0.60 -3.04
N ALA A 118 1.87 0.16 -2.97
CA ALA A 118 2.40 -0.52 -1.80
C ALA A 118 3.82 -0.06 -1.46
N PHE A 119 4.14 -0.17 -0.17
CA PHE A 119 5.47 0.01 0.37
C PHE A 119 5.73 -1.06 1.43
N GLY A 120 6.92 -1.62 1.43
CA GLY A 120 7.27 -2.68 2.37
C GLY A 120 8.75 -2.73 2.72
N ALA A 121 9.10 -3.80 3.43
CA ALA A 121 10.45 -4.05 3.86
C ALA A 121 11.41 -4.14 2.68
N GLY A 122 12.60 -3.61 2.90
CA GLY A 122 13.60 -3.66 1.86
C GLY A 122 14.48 -2.41 1.80
N PHE A 123 14.10 -1.10 1.57
CA PHE A 123 12.70 -0.80 1.24
C PHE A 123 12.35 -1.20 -0.20
N THR A 124 11.11 -1.66 -0.39
CA THR A 124 10.53 -1.91 -1.70
C THR A 124 9.20 -1.19 -1.83
N TRP A 125 8.91 -0.69 -3.01
CA TRP A 125 7.66 0.02 -3.29
C TRP A 125 7.28 -0.16 -4.76
N GLY A 126 6.03 0.08 -5.06
CA GLY A 126 5.54 0.03 -6.42
C GLY A 126 4.10 0.48 -6.52
N SER A 127 3.68 0.76 -7.75
CA SER A 127 2.31 1.06 -8.09
C SER A 127 1.88 0.34 -9.34
N ILE A 128 0.57 0.14 -9.48
CA ILE A 128 -0.05 -0.47 -10.64
C ILE A 128 -1.24 0.41 -11.01
N TYR A 129 -1.36 0.73 -12.30
CA TYR A 129 -2.60 1.23 -12.87
C TYR A 129 -3.42 0.06 -13.38
N LEU A 130 -4.66 0.00 -12.95
CA LEU A 130 -5.64 -1.01 -13.35
C LEU A 130 -6.89 -0.32 -13.88
N LYS A 131 -7.31 -0.69 -15.10
CA LYS A 131 -8.62 -0.31 -15.61
C LYS A 131 -9.61 -1.43 -15.32
N TRP A 132 -10.68 -1.13 -14.54
CA TRP A 132 -11.62 -2.14 -14.10
C TRP A 132 -12.44 -2.69 -15.26
N GLY A 133 -12.63 -4.00 -15.35
CA GLY A 133 -13.15 -4.67 -16.55
C GLY A 133 -14.65 -4.91 -16.59
N TYR A 134 -15.38 -4.77 -15.45
CA TYR A 134 -16.80 -5.11 -15.35
C TYR A 134 -17.49 -4.26 -14.27
N ASP A 135 -18.83 -4.23 -14.31
CA ASP A 135 -19.62 -3.62 -13.23
C ASP A 135 -19.71 -4.57 -12.04
N GLY A 136 -19.43 -4.06 -10.85
CA GLY A 136 -19.47 -4.84 -9.63
C GLY A 136 -20.87 -5.42 -9.39
N LYS A 137 -20.93 -6.65 -8.92
CA LYS A 137 -22.19 -7.30 -8.58
C LYS A 137 -22.50 -7.04 -7.11
N LYS A 138 -23.74 -6.61 -6.83
CA LYS A 138 -24.25 -6.68 -5.47
C LYS A 138 -24.38 -8.17 -5.10
N ALA A 139 -23.73 -8.56 -4.00
CA ALA A 139 -23.94 -9.87 -3.41
C ALA A 139 -25.36 -10.01 -2.87
#